data_e0a00d8d08ffc1ff8ff2a01a5d9df4d6
#
_entry.id   e0a00d8d08ffc1ff8ff2a01a5d9df4d6
#
_cell.length_a   1.000
_cell.length_b   1.000
_cell.length_c   1.000
_cell.angle_alpha   90.00
_cell.angle_beta   90.00
_cell.angle_gamma   90.00
#
_symmetry.space_group_name_H-M   'P 1'
#
loop_
_entity.id
_entity.type
_entity.pdbx_description
1 polymer ?
#
loop_
_entity_poly.entity_id
_entity_poly.type
_entity_poly.pdbx_seq_one_letter_code
_entity_poly.pdbx_strand_id
1 'polypeptide(L)'
;AIVIRDASDLPGPLARRGPQTVKVNLDTIEVTGQLDDGSTYHYWTFNGKVPGPFIRVRVGDTVEVQLKNAADSVMMHNVDFHAVTGPGGGAAATMAEPGVSKGFTFKALQPGLYVYHCATPMVAQHIANGMYGMILVEPEEGLSKVDREYYVMQGEIYTEQAHGTEGELTESLDKLLAETPEYYVFNGAADALVKKPLKAKTGETVRIFFGVGGPNKTSSFHVIGEIFDKAYPLASITSAPMTDVQTITVPPGGAAMTEFKADVPGRFVLVDHALSRMERGLKGLLVVEGAEQPAIFKSHQANDPSGASMGH
;
A
#
# COMPACT_ATOMS: atom_id res chain seq x y z
N ALA A 1 -4.48 3.30 19.17
CA ALA A 1 -4.97 2.31 18.19
C ALA A 1 -3.82 1.88 17.27
N ILE A 2 -3.87 0.64 16.81
CA ILE A 2 -2.91 0.12 15.83
C ILE A 2 -3.43 0.48 14.44
N VAL A 3 -2.80 1.47 13.79
CA VAL A 3 -3.22 1.94 12.47
C VAL A 3 -2.44 1.27 11.32
N ILE A 4 -1.34 0.63 11.61
CA ILE A 4 -0.52 -0.06 10.62
C ILE A 4 -1.28 -1.28 10.09
N ARG A 5 -1.36 -1.41 8.76
CA ARG A 5 -1.81 -2.67 8.15
C ARG A 5 -0.61 -3.56 7.90
N ASP A 6 -0.69 -4.80 8.39
CA ASP A 6 0.30 -5.82 8.07
C ASP A 6 0.32 -6.05 6.54
N ALA A 7 1.52 -6.16 5.97
CA ALA A 7 1.65 -6.40 4.53
C ALA A 7 1.06 -7.75 4.09
N SER A 8 0.91 -8.70 5.01
CA SER A 8 0.27 -10.00 4.75
C SER A 8 -1.26 -9.97 4.90
N ASP A 9 -1.83 -8.85 5.31
CA ASP A 9 -3.27 -8.70 5.51
C ASP A 9 -3.96 -8.38 4.19
N LEU A 10 -4.17 -9.41 3.40
CA LEU A 10 -4.94 -9.36 2.15
C LEU A 10 -5.59 -10.71 1.90
N PRO A 11 -6.74 -10.73 1.20
CA PRO A 11 -7.36 -11.99 0.80
C PRO A 11 -6.49 -12.70 -0.24
N GLY A 12 -6.50 -14.02 -0.18
CA GLY A 12 -5.79 -14.86 -1.15
C GLY A 12 -6.43 -14.84 -2.54
N PRO A 13 -5.78 -15.54 -3.51
CA PRO A 13 -6.31 -15.65 -4.85
C PRO A 13 -7.74 -16.20 -4.87
N LEU A 14 -8.57 -15.65 -5.74
CA LEU A 14 -9.94 -16.12 -5.91
C LEU A 14 -9.94 -17.51 -6.53
N ALA A 15 -10.85 -18.37 -6.05
CA ALA A 15 -11.13 -19.62 -6.73
C ALA A 15 -11.67 -19.35 -8.15
N ARG A 16 -11.41 -20.25 -9.07
CA ARG A 16 -11.98 -20.13 -10.43
C ARG A 16 -13.50 -20.21 -10.35
N ARG A 17 -14.13 -19.16 -10.85
CA ARG A 17 -15.57 -19.00 -10.84
C ARG A 17 -16.01 -18.00 -11.91
N GLY A 18 -17.27 -18.03 -12.26
CA GLY A 18 -17.88 -16.97 -13.05
C GLY A 18 -18.09 -15.68 -12.26
N PRO A 19 -18.59 -14.64 -12.93
CA PRO A 19 -18.96 -13.39 -12.26
C PRO A 19 -20.03 -13.61 -11.20
N GLN A 20 -19.91 -12.89 -10.10
CA GLN A 20 -20.88 -12.91 -9.01
C GLN A 20 -21.01 -11.54 -8.38
N THR A 21 -21.96 -11.40 -7.45
CA THR A 21 -22.10 -10.18 -6.64
C THR A 21 -21.20 -10.27 -5.41
N VAL A 22 -20.37 -9.24 -5.22
CA VAL A 22 -19.46 -9.11 -4.09
C VAL A 22 -19.86 -7.89 -3.28
N LYS A 23 -20.01 -8.05 -1.97
CA LYS A 23 -20.31 -6.94 -1.05
C LYS A 23 -19.00 -6.42 -0.46
N VAL A 24 -18.85 -5.09 -0.47
CA VAL A 24 -17.70 -4.38 0.09
C VAL A 24 -18.22 -3.37 1.11
N ASN A 25 -17.82 -3.53 2.36
CA ASN A 25 -18.18 -2.64 3.45
C ASN A 25 -16.95 -1.85 3.87
N LEU A 26 -17.02 -0.52 3.79
CA LEU A 26 -15.98 0.39 4.20
C LEU A 26 -16.50 1.30 5.29
N ASP A 27 -15.87 1.26 6.46
CA ASP A 27 -16.13 2.18 7.55
C ASP A 27 -15.06 3.27 7.55
N THR A 28 -15.45 4.54 7.46
CA THR A 28 -14.49 5.63 7.60
C THR A 28 -14.38 5.98 9.08
N ILE A 29 -13.16 5.84 9.59
CA ILE A 29 -12.87 5.93 11.02
C ILE A 29 -11.69 6.90 11.22
N GLU A 30 -11.91 7.92 12.05
CA GLU A 30 -10.88 8.85 12.47
C GLU A 30 -10.30 8.36 13.79
N VAL A 31 -8.99 8.16 13.85
CA VAL A 31 -8.36 7.49 14.99
C VAL A 31 -6.95 8.01 15.23
N THR A 32 -6.59 8.20 16.51
CA THR A 32 -5.21 8.51 16.87
C THR A 32 -4.39 7.24 16.93
N GLY A 33 -3.25 7.26 16.24
CA GLY A 33 -2.31 6.14 16.19
C GLY A 33 -0.86 6.59 16.26
N GLN A 34 0.03 5.64 16.44
CA GLN A 34 1.46 5.90 16.49
C GLN A 34 2.00 6.08 15.07
N LEU A 35 2.60 7.25 14.81
CA LEU A 35 3.25 7.56 13.53
C LEU A 35 4.74 7.20 13.53
N ASP A 36 5.39 7.46 14.66
CA ASP A 36 6.81 7.20 14.88
C ASP A 36 7.02 6.88 16.35
N ASP A 37 8.22 6.47 16.74
CA ASP A 37 8.53 6.22 18.13
C ASP A 37 8.33 7.50 18.95
N GLY A 38 7.47 7.41 19.96
CA GLY A 38 7.13 8.56 20.82
C GLY A 38 6.21 9.60 20.19
N SER A 39 5.69 9.38 18.98
CA SER A 39 4.85 10.37 18.29
C SER A 39 3.53 9.76 17.85
N THR A 40 2.46 10.52 18.02
CA THR A 40 1.12 10.13 17.57
C THR A 40 0.58 11.10 16.54
N TYR A 41 -0.34 10.62 15.71
CA TYR A 41 -0.99 11.41 14.68
C TYR A 41 -2.47 11.05 14.62
N HIS A 42 -3.31 12.00 14.27
CA HIS A 42 -4.74 11.76 14.10
C HIS A 42 -5.02 11.36 12.65
N TYR A 43 -5.11 10.05 12.44
CA TYR A 43 -5.36 9.46 11.12
C TYR A 43 -6.84 9.49 10.76
N TRP A 44 -7.10 9.59 9.46
CA TRP A 44 -8.40 9.28 8.87
C TRP A 44 -8.23 8.00 8.06
N THR A 45 -9.12 7.05 8.26
CA THR A 45 -8.86 5.69 7.75
C THR A 45 -10.08 5.06 7.11
N PHE A 46 -9.85 4.06 6.27
CA PHE A 46 -10.83 3.05 5.92
C PHE A 46 -10.62 1.83 6.82
N ASN A 47 -11.62 1.48 7.61
CA ASN A 47 -11.63 0.34 8.54
C ASN A 47 -10.53 0.39 9.62
N GLY A 48 -10.10 1.59 10.01
CA GLY A 48 -9.20 1.79 11.15
C GLY A 48 -7.72 1.55 10.89
N LYS A 49 -7.33 1.24 9.66
CA LYS A 49 -5.93 0.95 9.31
C LYS A 49 -5.51 1.65 8.02
N VAL A 50 -4.21 1.86 7.88
CA VAL A 50 -3.59 2.44 6.68
C VAL A 50 -2.58 1.43 6.11
N PRO A 51 -2.69 1.09 4.85
CA PRO A 51 -3.77 1.40 3.93
C PRO A 51 -5.08 0.75 4.36
N GLY A 52 -6.18 1.15 3.71
CA GLY A 52 -7.47 0.50 3.85
C GLY A 52 -7.43 -0.96 3.37
N PRO A 53 -8.53 -1.71 3.54
CA PRO A 53 -8.56 -3.13 3.15
C PRO A 53 -8.18 -3.35 1.70
N PHE A 54 -7.46 -4.44 1.44
CA PHE A 54 -7.24 -4.91 0.07
C PHE A 54 -8.51 -5.63 -0.39
N ILE A 55 -9.13 -5.09 -1.44
CA ILE A 55 -10.35 -5.66 -2.01
C ILE A 55 -9.98 -6.48 -3.22
N ARG A 56 -10.51 -7.69 -3.32
CA ARG A 56 -10.16 -8.62 -4.40
C ARG A 56 -11.43 -9.14 -5.05
N VAL A 57 -11.61 -8.80 -6.32
CA VAL A 57 -12.76 -9.19 -7.13
C VAL A 57 -12.28 -9.72 -8.48
N ARG A 58 -13.18 -10.23 -9.27
CA ARG A 58 -12.93 -10.75 -10.62
C ARG A 58 -13.58 -9.86 -11.65
N VAL A 59 -12.98 -9.76 -12.82
CA VAL A 59 -13.60 -9.07 -13.97
C VAL A 59 -15.00 -9.62 -14.23
N GLY A 60 -15.97 -8.72 -14.42
CA GLY A 60 -17.36 -9.06 -14.60
C GLY A 60 -18.17 -9.14 -13.30
N ASP A 61 -17.55 -9.11 -12.14
CA ASP A 61 -18.27 -9.07 -10.87
C ASP A 61 -19.10 -7.80 -10.75
N THR A 62 -20.25 -7.94 -10.10
CA THR A 62 -21.06 -6.82 -9.62
C THR A 62 -20.65 -6.55 -8.19
N VAL A 63 -20.15 -5.34 -7.91
CA VAL A 63 -19.64 -4.96 -6.61
C VAL A 63 -20.60 -3.99 -5.93
N GLU A 64 -21.14 -4.39 -4.80
CA GLU A 64 -22.02 -3.55 -3.97
C GLU A 64 -21.18 -2.92 -2.87
N VAL A 65 -20.98 -1.61 -2.96
CA VAL A 65 -20.18 -0.84 -2.00
C VAL A 65 -21.12 -0.16 -1.01
N GLN A 66 -20.86 -0.39 0.27
CA GLN A 66 -21.51 0.31 1.37
C GLN A 66 -20.44 1.06 2.14
N LEU A 67 -20.52 2.38 2.19
CA LEU A 67 -19.65 3.22 3.00
C LEU A 67 -20.45 3.72 4.21
N LYS A 68 -19.88 3.54 5.39
CA LYS A 68 -20.44 4.10 6.62
C LYS A 68 -19.42 5.04 7.24
N ASN A 69 -19.79 6.30 7.39
CA ASN A 69 -18.98 7.25 8.14
C ASN A 69 -19.30 7.09 9.64
N ALA A 70 -18.27 6.79 10.44
CA ALA A 70 -18.45 6.57 11.87
C ALA A 70 -19.12 7.76 12.55
N ALA A 71 -19.97 7.50 13.53
CA ALA A 71 -20.74 8.54 14.19
C ALA A 71 -19.89 9.59 14.92
N ASP A 72 -18.70 9.22 15.35
CA ASP A 72 -17.74 10.09 16.03
C ASP A 72 -16.76 10.79 15.07
N SER A 73 -16.90 10.61 13.77
CA SER A 73 -16.11 11.35 12.79
C SER A 73 -16.42 12.84 12.87
N VAL A 74 -15.41 13.66 12.67
CA VAL A 74 -15.56 15.12 12.55
C VAL A 74 -15.81 15.52 11.11
N MET A 75 -15.24 14.78 10.17
CA MET A 75 -15.25 15.10 8.75
C MET A 75 -16.29 14.28 7.99
N MET A 76 -16.73 14.85 6.86
CA MET A 76 -17.41 14.06 5.82
C MET A 76 -16.38 13.19 5.11
N HIS A 77 -16.79 12.02 4.67
CA HIS A 77 -15.94 11.11 3.91
C HIS A 77 -16.73 10.46 2.78
N ASN A 78 -16.01 10.00 1.76
CA ASN A 78 -16.56 9.23 0.65
C ASN A 78 -15.50 8.26 0.13
N VAL A 79 -15.77 7.61 -1.00
CA VAL A 79 -14.79 6.75 -1.66
C VAL A 79 -14.87 6.87 -3.18
N ASP A 80 -13.71 7.05 -3.79
CA ASP A 80 -13.46 7.04 -5.22
C ASP A 80 -12.61 5.80 -5.53
N PHE A 81 -13.15 4.88 -6.35
CA PHE A 81 -12.41 3.72 -6.86
C PHE A 81 -11.92 4.00 -8.26
N HIS A 82 -10.62 3.93 -8.49
CA HIS A 82 -10.07 4.04 -9.84
C HIS A 82 -10.51 2.89 -10.76
N ALA A 83 -11.01 1.80 -10.19
CA ALA A 83 -11.58 0.67 -10.93
C ALA A 83 -12.99 0.93 -11.46
N VAL A 84 -13.65 2.00 -11.04
CA VAL A 84 -15.04 2.30 -11.35
C VAL A 84 -15.14 3.19 -12.59
N THR A 85 -15.92 2.76 -13.55
CA THR A 85 -16.39 3.64 -14.62
C THR A 85 -17.73 4.24 -14.21
N GLY A 86 -17.71 5.49 -13.77
CA GLY A 86 -18.88 6.21 -13.28
C GLY A 86 -18.50 7.51 -12.60
N PRO A 87 -19.44 8.41 -12.31
CA PRO A 87 -19.15 9.73 -11.76
C PRO A 87 -18.36 9.69 -10.47
N GLY A 88 -17.18 10.33 -10.47
CA GLY A 88 -16.29 10.39 -9.31
C GLY A 88 -15.80 9.03 -8.83
N GLY A 89 -15.85 7.98 -9.65
CA GLY A 89 -15.46 6.64 -9.23
C GLY A 89 -16.32 6.08 -8.08
N GLY A 90 -17.51 6.63 -7.87
CA GLY A 90 -18.40 6.34 -6.75
C GLY A 90 -18.43 7.43 -5.68
N ALA A 91 -17.53 8.41 -5.73
CA ALA A 91 -17.47 9.47 -4.71
C ALA A 91 -18.76 10.30 -4.65
N ALA A 92 -19.37 10.57 -5.80
CA ALA A 92 -20.62 11.33 -5.86
C ALA A 92 -21.78 10.61 -5.15
N ALA A 93 -21.74 9.30 -5.07
CA ALA A 93 -22.78 8.48 -4.45
C ALA A 93 -22.52 8.18 -2.98
N THR A 94 -21.33 8.49 -2.45
CA THR A 94 -20.91 8.07 -1.11
C THR A 94 -20.54 9.20 -0.16
N MET A 95 -20.76 10.44 -0.52
CA MET A 95 -20.49 11.58 0.36
C MET A 95 -21.38 11.48 1.60
N ALA A 96 -20.81 11.08 2.71
CA ALA A 96 -21.53 10.76 3.92
C ALA A 96 -21.10 11.66 5.09
N GLU A 97 -22.10 12.27 5.74
CA GLU A 97 -21.91 12.92 7.02
C GLU A 97 -21.65 11.89 8.13
N PRO A 98 -21.06 12.33 9.29
CA PRO A 98 -20.90 11.42 10.42
C PRO A 98 -22.18 10.66 10.78
N GLY A 99 -22.08 9.35 10.97
CA GLY A 99 -23.18 8.46 11.28
C GLY A 99 -24.02 7.99 10.08
N VAL A 100 -23.74 8.49 8.88
CA VAL A 100 -24.53 8.19 7.68
C VAL A 100 -23.87 7.08 6.87
N SER A 101 -24.71 6.21 6.31
CA SER A 101 -24.28 5.17 5.35
C SER A 101 -24.81 5.50 3.98
N LYS A 102 -23.96 5.34 2.96
CA LYS A 102 -24.31 5.51 1.55
C LYS A 102 -23.61 4.44 0.74
N GLY A 103 -24.12 4.15 -0.42
CA GLY A 103 -23.54 3.11 -1.25
C GLY A 103 -23.87 3.24 -2.72
N PHE A 104 -23.25 2.38 -3.49
CA PHE A 104 -23.50 2.25 -4.93
C PHE A 104 -23.09 0.85 -5.38
N THR A 105 -23.53 0.50 -6.57
CA THR A 105 -23.18 -0.76 -7.21
C THR A 105 -22.46 -0.46 -8.50
N PHE A 106 -21.35 -1.17 -8.74
CA PHE A 106 -20.62 -1.05 -10.00
C PHE A 106 -20.25 -2.41 -10.56
N LYS A 107 -19.98 -2.47 -11.83
CA LYS A 107 -19.46 -3.66 -12.50
C LYS A 107 -17.97 -3.49 -12.73
N ALA A 108 -17.20 -4.49 -12.34
CA ALA A 108 -15.75 -4.53 -12.56
C ALA A 108 -15.49 -4.90 -14.02
N LEU A 109 -15.21 -3.90 -14.85
CA LEU A 109 -15.14 -4.06 -16.30
C LEU A 109 -13.76 -4.50 -16.79
N GLN A 110 -12.71 -4.06 -16.12
CA GLN A 110 -11.34 -4.21 -16.62
C GLN A 110 -10.43 -4.77 -15.55
N PRO A 111 -9.69 -5.85 -15.85
CA PRO A 111 -8.68 -6.35 -14.93
C PRO A 111 -7.59 -5.30 -14.63
N GLY A 112 -7.11 -5.29 -13.42
CA GLY A 112 -6.06 -4.37 -13.00
C GLY A 112 -5.96 -4.28 -11.49
N LEU A 113 -4.91 -3.62 -11.03
CA LEU A 113 -4.73 -3.25 -9.63
C LEU A 113 -4.93 -1.74 -9.53
N TYR A 114 -5.94 -1.32 -8.80
CA TYR A 114 -6.40 0.06 -8.78
C TYR A 114 -6.38 0.63 -7.37
N VAL A 115 -6.02 1.90 -7.24
CA VAL A 115 -6.14 2.65 -5.98
C VAL A 115 -7.61 3.02 -5.75
N TYR A 116 -8.03 3.04 -4.51
CA TYR A 116 -9.21 3.77 -4.06
C TYR A 116 -8.81 4.76 -2.97
N HIS A 117 -9.54 5.85 -2.84
CA HIS A 117 -9.25 6.87 -1.84
C HIS A 117 -10.47 7.72 -1.51
N CYS A 118 -10.41 8.41 -0.39
CA CYS A 118 -11.40 9.43 -0.10
C CYS A 118 -11.23 10.63 -1.04
N ALA A 119 -12.31 11.09 -1.62
CA ALA A 119 -12.32 12.23 -2.53
C ALA A 119 -13.15 13.40 -2.01
N THR A 120 -13.32 13.49 -0.70
CA THR A 120 -13.93 14.65 -0.06
C THR A 120 -12.99 15.85 -0.16
N PRO A 121 -13.46 17.03 -0.55
CA PRO A 121 -12.64 18.23 -0.53
C PRO A 121 -12.22 18.61 0.92
N MET A 122 -10.95 18.95 1.15
CA MET A 122 -9.79 18.94 0.24
C MET A 122 -9.27 17.51 0.04
N VAL A 123 -9.29 17.03 -1.19
CA VAL A 123 -8.99 15.62 -1.49
C VAL A 123 -7.59 15.22 -1.04
N ALA A 124 -6.58 16.03 -1.32
CA ALA A 124 -5.21 15.72 -0.92
C ALA A 124 -5.04 15.60 0.60
N GLN A 125 -5.78 16.34 1.39
CA GLN A 125 -5.76 16.27 2.86
C GLN A 125 -6.26 14.92 3.35
N HIS A 126 -7.38 14.44 2.80
CA HIS A 126 -7.94 13.15 3.20
C HIS A 126 -7.00 12.01 2.85
N ILE A 127 -6.38 12.06 1.68
CA ILE A 127 -5.39 11.05 1.27
C ILE A 127 -4.17 11.11 2.18
N ALA A 128 -3.61 12.29 2.43
CA ALA A 128 -2.43 12.44 3.28
C ALA A 128 -2.65 11.93 4.71
N ASN A 129 -3.89 12.02 5.21
CA ASN A 129 -4.21 11.54 6.56
C ASN A 129 -4.44 10.03 6.64
N GLY A 130 -4.37 9.31 5.50
CA GLY A 130 -4.38 7.86 5.51
C GLY A 130 -5.49 7.18 4.70
N MET A 131 -6.34 7.96 4.01
CA MET A 131 -7.53 7.41 3.36
C MET A 131 -7.26 6.93 1.93
N TYR A 132 -6.58 5.82 1.82
CA TYR A 132 -6.30 5.13 0.55
C TYR A 132 -6.17 3.62 0.76
N GLY A 133 -6.41 2.88 -0.31
CA GLY A 133 -6.25 1.44 -0.34
C GLY A 133 -6.19 0.96 -1.79
N MET A 134 -6.27 -0.35 -1.99
CA MET A 134 -6.27 -0.93 -3.33
C MET A 134 -7.37 -1.96 -3.53
N ILE A 135 -7.85 -2.02 -4.76
CA ILE A 135 -8.74 -3.07 -5.26
C ILE A 135 -8.06 -3.76 -6.44
N LEU A 136 -7.98 -5.08 -6.36
CA LEU A 136 -7.53 -5.93 -7.46
C LEU A 136 -8.75 -6.49 -8.18
N VAL A 137 -8.84 -6.23 -9.48
CA VAL A 137 -9.79 -6.88 -10.36
C VAL A 137 -9.02 -7.98 -11.10
N GLU A 138 -9.18 -9.22 -10.68
CA GLU A 138 -8.48 -10.35 -11.30
C GLU A 138 -9.02 -10.59 -12.72
N PRO A 139 -8.14 -10.95 -13.67
CA PRO A 139 -8.60 -11.40 -14.97
C PRO A 139 -9.37 -12.72 -14.85
N GLU A 140 -10.10 -13.08 -15.89
CA GLU A 140 -10.94 -14.28 -15.89
C GLU A 140 -10.17 -15.55 -15.54
N GLU A 141 -8.96 -15.68 -16.06
CA GLU A 141 -8.06 -16.82 -15.80
C GLU A 141 -7.33 -16.74 -14.46
N GLY A 142 -7.48 -15.65 -13.71
CA GLY A 142 -6.73 -15.41 -12.48
C GLY A 142 -5.29 -14.97 -12.75
N LEU A 143 -4.54 -14.82 -11.66
CA LEU A 143 -3.10 -14.51 -11.72
C LEU A 143 -2.28 -15.81 -11.67
N SER A 144 -1.04 -15.76 -12.16
CA SER A 144 -0.12 -16.88 -12.03
C SER A 144 0.15 -17.18 -10.55
N LYS A 145 0.39 -18.47 -10.24
CA LYS A 145 0.60 -18.91 -8.86
C LYS A 145 1.94 -18.44 -8.34
N VAL A 146 1.93 -17.90 -7.11
CA VAL A 146 3.12 -17.53 -6.35
C VAL A 146 3.04 -18.11 -4.94
N ASP A 147 4.15 -18.11 -4.20
CA ASP A 147 4.20 -18.63 -2.83
C ASP A 147 3.76 -17.61 -1.79
N ARG A 148 4.07 -16.34 -2.02
CA ARG A 148 3.77 -15.25 -1.09
C ARG A 148 3.19 -14.07 -1.84
N GLU A 149 2.16 -13.45 -1.26
CA GLU A 149 1.62 -12.18 -1.73
C GLU A 149 1.68 -11.15 -0.60
N TYR A 150 2.07 -9.94 -0.92
CA TYR A 150 2.12 -8.83 0.03
C TYR A 150 1.47 -7.58 -0.53
N TYR A 151 0.90 -6.80 0.39
CA TYR A 151 0.19 -5.56 0.14
C TYR A 151 0.98 -4.41 0.76
N VAL A 152 1.58 -3.57 -0.08
CA VAL A 152 2.40 -2.44 0.36
C VAL A 152 1.93 -1.16 -0.31
N MET A 153 1.63 -0.15 0.47
CA MET A 153 1.33 1.18 -0.07
C MET A 153 2.20 2.24 0.56
N GLN A 154 2.69 3.14 -0.29
CA GLN A 154 3.45 4.30 0.12
C GLN A 154 2.54 5.51 0.26
N GLY A 155 2.73 6.27 1.34
CA GLY A 155 2.10 7.55 1.56
C GLY A 155 3.06 8.54 2.16
N GLU A 156 2.58 9.76 2.32
CA GLU A 156 3.34 10.87 2.87
C GLU A 156 2.48 11.64 3.86
N ILE A 157 3.08 12.07 4.96
CA ILE A 157 2.34 12.75 6.04
C ILE A 157 2.98 14.12 6.29
N TYR A 158 2.11 15.11 6.34
CA TYR A 158 2.50 16.53 6.46
C TYR A 158 2.15 17.01 7.86
N THR A 159 3.17 17.23 8.68
CA THR A 159 2.98 17.66 10.07
C THR A 159 3.53 19.06 10.30
N GLU A 160 2.86 19.83 11.17
CA GLU A 160 3.36 21.14 11.61
C GLU A 160 4.72 21.00 12.29
N GLN A 161 4.88 19.94 13.07
CA GLN A 161 6.11 19.64 13.78
C GLN A 161 7.14 19.05 12.82
N ALA A 162 8.41 19.33 13.07
CA ALA A 162 9.51 18.75 12.32
C ALA A 162 9.60 17.24 12.55
N HIS A 163 10.12 16.52 11.57
CA HIS A 163 10.37 15.07 11.67
C HIS A 163 11.14 14.74 12.94
N GLY A 164 10.69 13.74 13.68
CA GLY A 164 11.33 13.28 14.91
C GLY A 164 10.85 13.99 16.17
N THR A 165 9.95 14.96 16.06
CA THR A 165 9.33 15.60 17.23
C THR A 165 8.48 14.59 17.98
N GLU A 166 8.68 14.49 19.30
CA GLU A 166 7.87 13.63 20.16
C GLU A 166 6.54 14.29 20.52
N GLY A 167 5.56 13.46 20.87
CA GLY A 167 4.25 13.90 21.31
C GLY A 167 3.19 13.81 20.23
N GLU A 168 2.12 14.53 20.41
CA GLU A 168 1.02 14.60 19.48
C GLU A 168 1.34 15.52 18.31
N LEU A 169 1.37 14.96 17.09
CA LEU A 169 1.65 15.71 15.87
C LEU A 169 0.34 16.13 15.22
N THR A 170 0.35 17.28 14.58
CA THR A 170 -0.81 17.88 13.91
C THR A 170 -0.55 18.07 12.42
N GLU A 171 -1.60 17.97 11.62
CA GLU A 171 -1.49 18.15 10.17
C GLU A 171 -1.08 19.58 9.79
N SER A 172 -0.33 19.70 8.70
CA SER A 172 0.06 20.98 8.11
C SER A 172 -0.46 21.09 6.68
N LEU A 173 -1.45 21.95 6.48
CA LEU A 173 -1.97 22.23 5.15
C LEU A 173 -0.97 23.03 4.30
N ASP A 174 -0.18 23.89 4.93
CA ASP A 174 0.85 24.66 4.20
C ASP A 174 1.91 23.73 3.62
N LYS A 175 2.39 22.75 4.40
CA LYS A 175 3.35 21.76 3.90
C LYS A 175 2.73 20.84 2.86
N LEU A 176 1.46 20.47 3.01
CA LEU A 176 0.73 19.69 2.02
C LEU A 176 0.71 20.40 0.66
N LEU A 177 0.32 21.67 0.65
CA LEU A 177 0.25 22.47 -0.58
C LEU A 177 1.63 22.77 -1.17
N ALA A 178 2.66 22.87 -0.33
CA ALA A 178 4.04 23.02 -0.76
C ALA A 178 4.71 21.70 -1.18
N GLU A 179 4.03 20.57 -0.95
CA GLU A 179 4.54 19.23 -1.25
C GLU A 179 5.83 18.90 -0.49
N THR A 180 5.92 19.32 0.77
CA THR A 180 7.09 19.13 1.65
C THR A 180 6.72 18.31 2.88
N PRO A 181 6.53 16.99 2.75
CA PRO A 181 6.15 16.16 3.90
C PRO A 181 7.29 16.00 4.89
N GLU A 182 6.93 15.82 6.17
CA GLU A 182 7.88 15.48 7.22
C GLU A 182 8.12 13.97 7.31
N TYR A 183 7.12 13.15 6.93
CA TYR A 183 7.19 11.69 6.99
C TYR A 183 6.82 11.07 5.67
N TYR A 184 7.55 10.01 5.31
CA TYR A 184 7.20 9.09 4.24
C TYR A 184 6.99 7.71 4.86
N VAL A 185 5.93 7.02 4.48
CA VAL A 185 5.56 5.78 5.16
C VAL A 185 5.20 4.67 4.19
N PHE A 186 5.56 3.43 4.56
CA PHE A 186 4.92 2.23 4.03
C PHE A 186 3.90 1.76 5.06
N ASN A 187 2.68 1.48 4.61
CA ASN A 187 1.61 0.94 5.43
C ASN A 187 1.34 1.72 6.73
N GLY A 188 1.32 3.04 6.62
CA GLY A 188 0.70 3.91 7.61
C GLY A 188 1.62 4.62 8.58
N ALA A 189 2.81 4.08 8.88
CA ALA A 189 3.69 4.70 9.87
C ALA A 189 5.17 4.54 9.52
N ALA A 190 6.00 5.37 10.12
CA ALA A 190 7.44 5.30 9.98
C ALA A 190 7.94 3.91 10.41
N ASP A 191 8.78 3.32 9.57
CA ASP A 191 9.40 2.00 9.81
C ASP A 191 8.40 0.86 10.10
N ALA A 192 7.16 0.98 9.67
CA ALA A 192 6.12 -0.02 9.94
C ALA A 192 6.51 -1.42 9.45
N LEU A 193 7.06 -1.52 8.25
CA LEU A 193 7.47 -2.80 7.65
C LEU A 193 8.88 -3.24 8.05
N VAL A 194 9.57 -2.49 8.88
CA VAL A 194 10.76 -2.94 9.60
C VAL A 194 10.33 -3.63 10.91
N LYS A 195 9.36 -3.06 11.60
CA LYS A 195 8.79 -3.63 12.84
C LYS A 195 8.02 -4.92 12.57
N LYS A 196 7.32 -4.99 11.42
CA LYS A 196 6.63 -6.18 10.93
C LYS A 196 7.12 -6.49 9.52
N PRO A 197 8.26 -7.17 9.37
CA PRO A 197 8.84 -7.41 8.05
C PRO A 197 8.03 -8.41 7.21
N LEU A 198 8.18 -8.29 5.91
CA LEU A 198 7.77 -9.32 4.97
C LEU A 198 8.69 -10.53 5.16
N LYS A 199 8.18 -11.71 4.91
CA LYS A 199 8.93 -12.97 5.07
C LYS A 199 8.84 -13.83 3.83
N ALA A 200 9.90 -14.57 3.57
CA ALA A 200 9.92 -15.61 2.56
C ALA A 200 10.94 -16.68 2.93
N LYS A 201 10.86 -17.82 2.26
CA LYS A 201 11.89 -18.87 2.30
C LYS A 201 12.61 -18.91 0.98
N THR A 202 13.89 -19.33 1.00
CA THR A 202 14.66 -19.48 -0.24
C THR A 202 13.93 -20.40 -1.22
N GLY A 203 13.90 -19.98 -2.49
CA GLY A 203 13.20 -20.69 -3.56
C GLY A 203 11.75 -20.26 -3.75
N GLU A 204 11.17 -19.52 -2.82
CA GLU A 204 9.81 -19.02 -2.98
C GLU A 204 9.72 -17.83 -3.91
N THR A 205 8.62 -17.74 -4.65
CA THR A 205 8.28 -16.57 -5.47
C THR A 205 7.40 -15.63 -4.65
N VAL A 206 7.82 -14.38 -4.59
CA VAL A 206 7.15 -13.31 -3.85
C VAL A 206 6.50 -12.36 -4.84
N ARG A 207 5.22 -12.08 -4.64
CA ARG A 207 4.49 -11.03 -5.36
C ARG A 207 4.21 -9.87 -4.41
N ILE A 208 4.53 -8.66 -4.86
CA ILE A 208 4.17 -7.46 -4.12
C ILE A 208 3.18 -6.64 -4.94
N PHE A 209 2.00 -6.45 -4.37
CA PHE A 209 1.03 -5.47 -4.87
C PHE A 209 1.43 -4.14 -4.26
N PHE A 210 1.98 -3.27 -5.08
CA PHE A 210 2.50 -1.98 -4.62
C PHE A 210 1.68 -0.83 -5.16
N GLY A 211 1.26 0.07 -4.27
CA GLY A 211 0.53 1.26 -4.64
C GLY A 211 1.07 2.51 -3.98
N VAL A 212 0.75 3.66 -4.56
CA VAL A 212 1.10 4.97 -4.01
C VAL A 212 -0.18 5.75 -3.76
N GLY A 213 -0.52 5.92 -2.48
CA GLY A 213 -1.60 6.81 -2.09
C GLY A 213 -1.22 8.28 -2.34
N GLY A 214 0.00 8.60 -2.03
CA GLY A 214 0.52 9.94 -2.20
C GLY A 214 0.18 10.85 -1.02
N PRO A 215 -0.43 12.02 -1.27
CA PRO A 215 -1.07 12.45 -2.52
C PRO A 215 -0.15 13.00 -3.60
N ASN A 216 1.08 13.39 -3.28
CA ASN A 216 1.89 14.22 -4.18
C ASN A 216 3.12 13.53 -4.79
N LYS A 217 3.71 12.54 -4.11
CA LYS A 217 5.04 12.04 -4.47
C LYS A 217 4.99 10.72 -5.22
N THR A 218 5.69 10.69 -6.34
CA THR A 218 5.97 9.47 -7.11
C THR A 218 6.97 8.62 -6.35
N SER A 219 6.85 7.30 -6.45
CA SER A 219 7.80 6.34 -5.89
C SER A 219 8.64 5.71 -6.98
N SER A 220 9.92 5.48 -6.67
CA SER A 220 10.80 4.62 -7.44
C SER A 220 11.03 3.35 -6.62
N PHE A 221 10.09 2.42 -6.69
CA PHE A 221 10.07 1.25 -5.82
C PHE A 221 11.15 0.24 -6.20
N HIS A 222 11.92 -0.18 -5.20
CA HIS A 222 13.05 -1.09 -5.34
C HIS A 222 13.17 -1.96 -4.10
N VAL A 223 13.58 -3.20 -4.28
CA VAL A 223 13.99 -4.09 -3.19
C VAL A 223 15.49 -4.28 -3.30
N ILE A 224 16.23 -3.72 -2.34
CA ILE A 224 17.69 -3.77 -2.35
C ILE A 224 18.15 -5.21 -2.21
N GLY A 225 18.93 -5.68 -3.19
CA GLY A 225 19.44 -7.04 -3.23
C GLY A 225 18.62 -8.03 -4.05
N GLU A 226 17.48 -7.58 -4.59
CA GLU A 226 16.63 -8.39 -5.47
C GLU A 226 16.47 -7.73 -6.84
N ILE A 227 16.10 -8.54 -7.81
CA ILE A 227 15.72 -8.09 -9.15
C ILE A 227 14.29 -8.55 -9.39
N PHE A 228 13.42 -7.66 -9.85
CA PHE A 228 12.07 -8.07 -10.22
C PHE A 228 12.13 -8.93 -11.48
N ASP A 229 11.86 -10.22 -11.34
CA ASP A 229 11.77 -11.15 -12.48
C ASP A 229 10.67 -10.71 -13.43
N LYS A 230 9.57 -10.23 -12.87
CA LYS A 230 8.45 -9.65 -13.60
C LYS A 230 7.99 -8.38 -12.91
N ALA A 231 7.77 -7.34 -13.71
CA ALA A 231 7.19 -6.10 -13.25
C ALA A 231 6.07 -5.69 -14.20
N TYR A 232 4.91 -5.34 -13.63
CA TYR A 232 3.74 -4.90 -14.35
C TYR A 232 3.57 -3.40 -14.10
N PRO A 233 4.17 -2.54 -14.96
CA PRO A 233 4.09 -1.10 -14.80
C PRO A 233 2.64 -0.63 -14.90
N LEU A 234 2.28 0.38 -14.12
CA LEU A 234 0.95 0.95 -14.06
C LEU A 234 -0.13 -0.09 -13.72
N ALA A 235 0.30 -1.21 -13.14
CA ALA A 235 -0.54 -2.35 -12.81
C ALA A 235 -1.34 -2.90 -14.00
N SER A 236 -0.76 -2.84 -15.18
CA SER A 236 -1.33 -3.44 -16.40
C SER A 236 -1.08 -4.94 -16.37
N ILE A 237 -1.93 -5.67 -15.66
CA ILE A 237 -1.73 -7.09 -15.37
C ILE A 237 -2.14 -8.03 -16.52
N THR A 238 -2.78 -7.51 -17.55
CA THR A 238 -3.11 -8.28 -18.77
C THR A 238 -2.12 -8.05 -19.90
N SER A 239 -1.21 -7.09 -19.76
CA SER A 239 -0.09 -6.91 -20.66
C SER A 239 1.04 -7.86 -20.29
N ALA A 240 1.93 -8.16 -21.23
CA ALA A 240 3.15 -8.87 -20.92
C ALA A 240 3.97 -8.07 -19.90
N PRO A 241 4.52 -8.69 -18.85
CA PRO A 241 5.35 -7.98 -17.90
C PRO A 241 6.69 -7.58 -18.52
N MET A 242 7.28 -6.54 -17.95
CA MET A 242 8.71 -6.31 -18.14
C MET A 242 9.47 -7.34 -17.30
N THR A 243 10.60 -7.81 -17.81
CA THR A 243 11.40 -8.82 -17.13
C THR A 243 12.74 -8.25 -16.69
N ASP A 244 13.25 -8.76 -15.56
CA ASP A 244 14.61 -8.47 -15.08
C ASP A 244 14.83 -6.97 -14.82
N VAL A 245 13.93 -6.38 -14.04
CA VAL A 245 13.85 -4.94 -13.78
C VAL A 245 14.31 -4.64 -12.36
N GLN A 246 15.15 -3.63 -12.19
CA GLN A 246 15.69 -3.25 -10.89
C GLN A 246 14.73 -2.39 -10.06
N THR A 247 14.05 -1.45 -10.71
CA THR A 247 13.26 -0.40 -10.04
C THR A 247 12.06 -0.08 -10.91
N ILE A 248 10.92 0.19 -10.29
CA ILE A 248 9.70 0.52 -11.01
C ILE A 248 9.14 1.86 -10.51
N THR A 249 8.78 2.72 -11.45
CA THR A 249 8.16 4.01 -11.15
C THR A 249 6.66 3.85 -10.95
N VAL A 250 6.14 4.40 -9.84
CA VAL A 250 4.70 4.36 -9.53
C VAL A 250 4.26 5.77 -9.16
N PRO A 251 3.37 6.38 -9.95
CA PRO A 251 2.89 7.73 -9.66
C PRO A 251 1.91 7.74 -8.49
N PRO A 252 1.66 8.91 -7.87
CA PRO A 252 0.60 9.02 -6.89
C PRO A 252 -0.74 8.67 -7.53
N GLY A 253 -1.55 7.89 -6.82
CA GLY A 253 -2.80 7.38 -7.36
C GLY A 253 -2.64 6.23 -8.34
N GLY A 254 -1.45 5.66 -8.45
CA GLY A 254 -1.14 4.53 -9.29
C GLY A 254 -0.65 3.32 -8.52
N ALA A 255 -0.39 2.25 -9.25
CA ALA A 255 0.04 0.98 -8.68
C ALA A 255 0.94 0.22 -9.65
N ALA A 256 1.58 -0.82 -9.12
CA ALA A 256 2.34 -1.80 -9.89
C ALA A 256 2.25 -3.15 -9.20
N MET A 257 2.47 -4.20 -9.96
CA MET A 257 2.63 -5.55 -9.42
C MET A 257 4.03 -6.04 -9.77
N THR A 258 4.75 -6.56 -8.79
CA THR A 258 6.11 -7.07 -8.98
C THR A 258 6.22 -8.48 -8.46
N GLU A 259 7.06 -9.29 -9.10
CA GLU A 259 7.31 -10.68 -8.71
C GLU A 259 8.79 -10.99 -8.81
N PHE A 260 9.31 -11.71 -7.84
CA PHE A 260 10.69 -12.19 -7.87
C PHE A 260 10.83 -13.45 -7.05
N LYS A 261 11.81 -14.28 -7.42
CA LYS A 261 12.17 -15.47 -6.67
C LYS A 261 13.24 -15.12 -5.64
N ALA A 262 12.99 -15.46 -4.39
CA ALA A 262 13.92 -15.23 -3.30
C ALA A 262 14.96 -16.36 -3.25
N ASP A 263 16.08 -16.19 -3.96
CA ASP A 263 17.08 -17.26 -4.10
C ASP A 263 18.10 -17.32 -2.97
N VAL A 264 18.40 -16.20 -2.33
CA VAL A 264 19.46 -16.06 -1.33
C VAL A 264 18.85 -15.65 0.01
N PRO A 265 19.22 -16.30 1.14
CA PRO A 265 18.76 -15.87 2.44
C PRO A 265 19.38 -14.54 2.86
N GLY A 266 18.69 -13.81 3.72
CA GLY A 266 19.18 -12.55 4.27
C GLY A 266 18.08 -11.54 4.49
N ARG A 267 18.49 -10.30 4.70
CA ARG A 267 17.61 -9.16 4.95
C ARG A 267 17.68 -8.22 3.75
N PHE A 268 16.56 -7.96 3.14
CA PHE A 268 16.45 -7.16 1.90
C PHE A 268 15.57 -5.97 2.19
N VAL A 269 16.01 -4.78 1.83
CA VAL A 269 15.33 -3.53 2.23
C VAL A 269 14.43 -3.04 1.10
N LEU A 270 13.16 -2.83 1.42
CA LEU A 270 12.20 -2.16 0.53
C LEU A 270 12.40 -0.66 0.66
N VAL A 271 12.57 0.00 -0.47
CA VAL A 271 12.79 1.45 -0.51
C VAL A 271 12.03 2.11 -1.66
N ASP A 272 11.80 3.40 -1.51
CA ASP A 272 11.72 4.33 -2.63
C ASP A 272 13.15 4.79 -2.88
N HIS A 273 13.64 4.64 -4.11
CA HIS A 273 15.06 4.90 -4.40
C HIS A 273 15.41 6.40 -4.37
N ALA A 274 14.49 7.27 -4.06
CA ALA A 274 14.75 8.59 -3.52
C ALA A 274 15.22 8.43 -2.07
N LEU A 275 16.43 7.95 -1.87
CA LEU A 275 16.89 7.29 -0.65
C LEU A 275 16.93 8.18 0.60
N SER A 276 16.98 9.50 0.45
CA SER A 276 16.86 10.40 1.61
C SER A 276 15.52 10.24 2.33
N ARG A 277 14.52 9.69 1.67
CA ARG A 277 13.21 9.41 2.28
C ARG A 277 13.28 8.31 3.34
N MET A 278 14.32 7.44 3.30
CA MET A 278 14.57 6.46 4.37
C MET A 278 14.75 7.15 5.73
N GLU A 279 15.41 8.29 5.74
CA GLU A 279 15.65 9.06 6.97
C GLU A 279 14.37 9.70 7.53
N ARG A 280 13.29 9.67 6.75
CA ARG A 280 11.98 10.18 7.14
C ARG A 280 10.95 9.06 7.37
N GLY A 281 11.42 7.81 7.54
CA GLY A 281 10.59 6.68 7.91
C GLY A 281 10.24 5.72 6.77
N LEU A 282 10.74 5.94 5.55
CA LEU A 282 10.36 5.14 4.40
C LEU A 282 11.36 4.01 4.13
N LYS A 283 11.19 2.92 4.86
CA LYS A 283 11.87 1.66 4.54
C LYS A 283 11.05 0.50 5.08
N GLY A 284 11.20 -0.62 4.42
CA GLY A 284 10.64 -1.89 4.85
C GLY A 284 11.70 -2.97 4.79
N LEU A 285 11.35 -4.16 5.23
CA LEU A 285 12.28 -5.26 5.32
C LEU A 285 11.61 -6.54 4.82
N LEU A 286 12.32 -7.26 3.95
CA LEU A 286 12.00 -8.63 3.59
C LEU A 286 13.06 -9.53 4.22
N VAL A 287 12.64 -10.47 5.05
CA VAL A 287 13.51 -11.47 5.67
C VAL A 287 13.33 -12.79 4.94
N VAL A 288 14.39 -13.26 4.31
CA VAL A 288 14.41 -14.55 3.61
C VAL A 288 15.22 -15.54 4.42
N GLU A 289 14.57 -16.64 4.81
CA GLU A 289 15.20 -17.71 5.59
C GLU A 289 15.44 -18.93 4.70
N GLY A 290 16.57 -19.58 4.92
CA GLY A 290 16.91 -20.82 4.21
C GLY A 290 18.40 -21.06 4.10
N ALA A 291 18.77 -22.08 3.34
CA ALA A 291 20.16 -22.43 3.13
C ALA A 291 20.87 -21.39 2.26
N GLU A 292 22.10 -21.09 2.59
CA GLU A 292 22.94 -20.23 1.77
C GLU A 292 23.10 -20.79 0.35
N GLN A 293 23.27 -19.87 -0.61
CA GLN A 293 23.44 -20.18 -2.03
C GLN A 293 24.76 -19.57 -2.51
N PRO A 294 25.91 -20.16 -2.15
CA PRO A 294 27.22 -19.56 -2.45
C PRO A 294 27.53 -19.47 -3.95
N ALA A 295 26.83 -20.24 -4.79
CA ALA A 295 26.94 -20.10 -6.22
C ALA A 295 26.30 -18.81 -6.76
N ILE A 296 25.40 -18.19 -5.98
CA ILE A 296 24.73 -16.93 -6.34
C ILE A 296 25.38 -15.76 -5.60
N PHE A 297 25.57 -15.91 -4.31
CA PHE A 297 26.21 -14.88 -3.47
C PHE A 297 27.05 -15.52 -2.37
N LYS A 298 28.29 -15.09 -2.29
CA LYS A 298 29.23 -15.52 -1.26
C LYS A 298 30.05 -14.35 -0.76
N SER A 299 29.94 -14.04 0.52
CA SER A 299 30.83 -13.08 1.16
C SER A 299 32.22 -13.69 1.36
N HIS A 300 33.26 -12.89 1.16
CA HIS A 300 34.64 -13.29 1.50
C HIS A 300 34.96 -13.06 2.98
N GLN A 301 34.07 -12.39 3.69
CA GLN A 301 34.19 -12.12 5.12
C GLN A 301 33.32 -13.10 5.91
N ALA A 302 33.59 -13.21 7.22
CA ALA A 302 32.65 -13.91 8.10
C ALA A 302 31.29 -13.20 8.04
N ASN A 303 30.22 -13.99 7.84
CA ASN A 303 28.87 -13.44 7.76
C ASN A 303 28.52 -12.73 9.04
N ASP A 304 27.99 -11.51 8.93
CA ASP A 304 27.28 -10.86 10.02
C ASP A 304 25.91 -11.55 10.14
N PRO A 305 25.68 -12.36 11.21
CA PRO A 305 24.43 -13.10 11.33
C PRO A 305 23.22 -12.22 11.58
N SER A 306 23.42 -10.96 11.95
CA SER A 306 22.31 -10.02 12.12
C SER A 306 21.75 -9.55 10.78
N GLY A 307 22.55 -9.64 9.71
CA GLY A 307 22.22 -9.08 8.41
C GLY A 307 22.06 -7.57 8.45
N ALA A 308 22.39 -6.96 9.56
CA ALA A 308 22.33 -5.52 9.74
C ALA A 308 23.55 -4.91 9.08
N SER A 309 23.49 -4.69 7.79
CA SER A 309 24.55 -3.94 7.17
C SER A 309 24.30 -2.45 7.42
N MET A 310 25.39 -1.73 7.62
CA MET A 310 25.31 -0.29 7.71
C MET A 310 24.88 0.29 6.38
N GLY A 311 23.90 1.17 6.42
CA GLY A 311 23.41 1.89 5.27
C GLY A 311 22.21 1.26 4.56
N HIS A 312 21.87 0.02 4.85
CA HIS A 312 20.72 -0.64 4.23
C HIS A 312 19.94 -1.51 5.19
#